data_c2e45abd5ef164d71860d45639acbb61
#
_entry.id   c2e45abd5ef164d71860d45639acbb61
#
_cell.length_a   1.000
_cell.length_b   1.000
_cell.length_c   1.000
_cell.angle_alpha   90.00
_cell.angle_beta   90.00
_cell.angle_gamma   90.00
#
_symmetry.space_group_name_H-M   'P 1'
#
loop_
_entity.id
_entity.type
_entity.pdbx_description
1 polymer ?
#
loop_
_entity_poly.entity_id
_entity_poly.type
_entity_poly.pdbx_seq_one_letter_code
_entity_poly.pdbx_strand_id
1 'polypeptide(L)'
;MDDNALTDGKNFFVKIGTKMIPGLVTKINYSVDVNTGEKKSAYTLKKNEIASCTLEFSEKIVVDEFDRHRTLGELILIDRVTNMTSACGVVRKTFVSQDRSQIGKVDEQVRAGLKGQTPVVVEFPIGKEGITLDFAEQVEKGLTVLGKHTYLYHPAASENYAETVRHLKAAGLIVLLVLDENTAKDETL
;
A
#
# COMPACT_ATOMS: atom_id res chain seq x y z
N MET A 1 -13.00 -15.70 -1.40
CA MET A 1 -11.98 -14.71 -1.81
C MET A 1 -12.52 -13.34 -1.50
N ASP A 2 -11.63 -12.45 -1.07
CA ASP A 2 -11.94 -11.05 -0.84
C ASP A 2 -12.39 -10.37 -2.16
N ASP A 3 -13.35 -9.44 -2.08
CA ASP A 3 -13.80 -8.67 -3.24
C ASP A 3 -12.96 -7.40 -3.47
N ASN A 4 -12.05 -7.10 -2.53
CA ASN A 4 -11.15 -5.97 -2.64
C ASN A 4 -10.07 -6.22 -3.69
N ALA A 5 -9.85 -5.22 -4.55
CA ALA A 5 -8.80 -5.28 -5.55
C ALA A 5 -7.41 -5.38 -4.91
N LEU A 6 -6.52 -6.13 -5.55
CA LEU A 6 -5.10 -6.16 -5.20
C LEU A 6 -4.39 -5.03 -5.94
N THR A 7 -3.63 -4.22 -5.21
CA THR A 7 -2.89 -3.07 -5.74
C THR A 7 -1.43 -3.11 -5.33
N ASP A 8 -0.61 -2.36 -6.04
CA ASP A 8 0.78 -2.12 -5.64
C ASP A 8 0.82 -1.47 -4.23
N GLY A 9 1.77 -1.89 -3.43
CA GLY A 9 1.95 -1.38 -2.06
C GLY A 9 1.00 -1.96 -1.02
N LYS A 10 0.11 -2.89 -1.38
CA LYS A 10 -0.81 -3.51 -0.41
C LYS A 10 -0.09 -4.57 0.42
N ASN A 11 -0.32 -4.50 1.74
CA ASN A 11 0.23 -5.43 2.73
C ASN A 11 -0.71 -6.60 2.98
N PHE A 12 -0.14 -7.79 3.10
CA PHE A 12 -0.85 -9.04 3.37
C PHE A 12 -0.15 -9.85 4.46
N PHE A 13 -0.85 -10.81 5.04
CA PHE A 13 -0.20 -12.00 5.57
C PHE A 13 0.02 -12.96 4.41
N VAL A 14 1.24 -13.43 4.26
CA VAL A 14 1.60 -14.42 3.25
C VAL A 14 1.80 -15.75 3.96
N LYS A 15 1.01 -16.75 3.57
CA LYS A 15 1.15 -18.10 4.08
C LYS A 15 1.87 -18.95 3.05
N ILE A 16 3.03 -19.50 3.44
CA ILE A 16 3.85 -20.43 2.66
C ILE A 16 4.13 -21.65 3.54
N GLY A 17 3.66 -22.81 3.13
CA GLY A 17 3.73 -24.01 3.96
C GLY A 17 3.07 -23.81 5.32
N THR A 18 3.82 -23.99 6.39
CA THR A 18 3.34 -23.82 7.79
C THR A 18 3.54 -22.41 8.34
N LYS A 19 4.30 -21.54 7.65
CA LYS A 19 4.57 -20.17 8.10
C LYS A 19 3.56 -19.18 7.57
N MET A 20 3.21 -18.21 8.40
CA MET A 20 2.43 -17.04 8.02
C MET A 20 3.19 -15.79 8.47
N ILE A 21 3.59 -14.96 7.53
CA ILE A 21 4.43 -13.79 7.75
C ILE A 21 3.85 -12.56 7.05
N PRO A 22 4.13 -11.36 7.55
CA PRO A 22 3.81 -10.15 6.81
C PRO A 22 4.58 -10.08 5.49
N GLY A 23 3.90 -9.66 4.44
CA GLY A 23 4.50 -9.42 3.14
C GLY A 23 3.81 -8.28 2.41
N LEU A 24 4.50 -7.73 1.45
CA LEU A 24 4.10 -6.59 0.64
C LEU A 24 4.10 -6.99 -0.82
N VAL A 25 3.03 -6.68 -1.54
CA VAL A 25 3.04 -6.69 -3.01
C VAL A 25 3.69 -5.39 -3.46
N THR A 26 4.97 -5.45 -3.81
CA THR A 26 5.74 -4.25 -4.20
C THR A 26 5.37 -3.78 -5.61
N LYS A 27 4.98 -4.72 -6.48
CA LYS A 27 4.66 -4.39 -7.87
C LYS A 27 3.79 -5.46 -8.52
N ILE A 28 2.80 -5.02 -9.28
CA ILE A 28 2.13 -5.84 -10.30
C ILE A 28 2.91 -5.68 -11.60
N ASN A 29 3.57 -6.74 -12.06
CA ASN A 29 4.41 -6.67 -13.27
C ASN A 29 3.55 -6.64 -14.54
N TYR A 30 2.54 -7.49 -14.60
CA TYR A 30 1.55 -7.57 -15.68
C TYR A 30 0.38 -8.47 -15.27
N SER A 31 -0.79 -8.24 -15.84
CA SER A 31 -1.91 -9.19 -15.83
C SER A 31 -1.89 -10.06 -17.09
N VAL A 32 -2.55 -11.22 -17.02
CA VAL A 32 -2.68 -12.16 -18.13
C VAL A 32 -4.15 -12.27 -18.50
N ASP A 33 -4.45 -12.02 -19.76
CA ASP A 33 -5.78 -12.30 -20.30
C ASP A 33 -5.97 -13.83 -20.43
N VAL A 34 -6.95 -14.35 -19.70
CA VAL A 34 -7.16 -15.82 -19.62
C VAL A 34 -7.64 -16.44 -20.94
N ASN A 35 -8.19 -15.64 -21.85
CA ASN A 35 -8.70 -16.12 -23.14
C ASN A 35 -7.62 -16.13 -24.20
N THR A 36 -6.76 -15.10 -24.23
CA THR A 36 -5.73 -14.92 -25.26
C THR A 36 -4.34 -15.31 -24.80
N GLY A 37 -4.10 -15.35 -23.47
CA GLY A 37 -2.77 -15.54 -22.90
C GLY A 37 -1.89 -14.29 -22.98
N GLU A 38 -2.41 -13.17 -23.48
CA GLU A 38 -1.65 -11.94 -23.64
C GLU A 38 -1.34 -11.27 -22.30
N LYS A 39 -0.16 -10.68 -22.21
CA LYS A 39 0.27 -9.89 -21.06
C LYS A 39 -0.15 -8.44 -21.25
N LYS A 40 -0.81 -7.87 -20.24
CA LYS A 40 -1.28 -6.48 -20.24
C LYS A 40 -0.70 -5.74 -19.02
N SER A 41 -0.36 -4.48 -19.18
CA SER A 41 0.00 -3.62 -18.03
C SER A 41 -1.21 -3.49 -17.11
N ALA A 42 -0.99 -3.68 -15.82
CA ALA A 42 -2.01 -3.53 -14.80
C ALA A 42 -1.41 -2.90 -13.55
N TYR A 43 -2.19 -2.04 -12.88
CA TYR A 43 -1.86 -1.43 -11.60
C TYR A 43 -2.77 -1.91 -10.47
N THR A 44 -3.88 -2.52 -10.85
CA THR A 44 -4.84 -3.13 -9.96
C THR A 44 -5.31 -4.45 -10.54
N LEU A 45 -5.61 -5.41 -9.69
CA LEU A 45 -6.16 -6.70 -10.06
C LEU A 45 -7.50 -6.89 -9.39
N LYS A 46 -8.51 -7.19 -10.19
CA LYS A 46 -9.85 -7.56 -9.73
C LYS A 46 -9.90 -9.05 -9.39
N LYS A 47 -10.99 -9.47 -8.78
CA LYS A 47 -11.28 -10.87 -8.52
C LYS A 47 -11.21 -11.70 -9.78
N ASN A 48 -10.60 -12.89 -9.69
CA ASN A 48 -10.39 -13.86 -10.77
C ASN A 48 -9.42 -13.42 -11.88
N GLU A 49 -8.66 -12.35 -11.71
CA GLU A 49 -7.58 -12.01 -12.62
C GLU A 49 -6.30 -12.76 -12.28
N ILE A 50 -5.54 -13.10 -13.31
CA ILE A 50 -4.23 -13.74 -13.21
C ILE A 50 -3.16 -12.71 -13.52
N ALA A 51 -2.11 -12.67 -12.68
CA ALA A 51 -1.03 -11.71 -12.84
C ALA A 51 0.31 -12.25 -12.36
N SER A 52 1.37 -11.57 -12.76
CA SER A 52 2.69 -11.70 -12.18
C SER A 52 2.93 -10.51 -11.24
N CYS A 53 3.25 -10.81 -9.99
CA CYS A 53 3.53 -9.81 -8.97
C CYS A 53 4.90 -10.05 -8.34
N THR A 54 5.51 -8.97 -7.85
CA THR A 54 6.70 -9.04 -7.00
C THR A 54 6.28 -8.85 -5.55
N LEU A 55 6.69 -9.79 -4.69
CA LEU A 55 6.41 -9.75 -3.27
C LEU A 55 7.71 -9.57 -2.49
N GLU A 56 7.62 -8.84 -1.40
CA GLU A 56 8.67 -8.70 -0.42
C GLU A 56 8.17 -9.17 0.95
N PHE A 57 8.99 -9.95 1.65
CA PHE A 57 8.66 -10.50 2.96
C PHE A 57 9.36 -9.73 4.07
N SER A 58 8.69 -9.58 5.22
CA SER A 58 9.27 -8.89 6.38
C SER A 58 10.41 -9.66 7.06
N GLU A 59 10.49 -10.96 6.80
CA GLU A 59 11.51 -11.86 7.39
C GLU A 59 12.04 -12.85 6.35
N LYS A 60 13.19 -13.44 6.66
CA LYS A 60 13.77 -14.52 5.86
C LYS A 60 12.93 -15.79 6.01
N ILE A 61 12.52 -16.35 4.88
CA ILE A 61 11.79 -17.61 4.83
C ILE A 61 12.45 -18.57 3.84
N VAL A 62 12.19 -19.83 4.04
CA VAL A 62 12.58 -20.86 3.08
C VAL A 62 11.51 -20.89 2.00
N VAL A 63 11.89 -20.57 0.77
CA VAL A 63 11.03 -20.55 -0.41
C VAL A 63 11.82 -21.04 -1.61
N ASP A 64 11.17 -21.76 -2.51
CA ASP A 64 11.77 -22.20 -3.77
C ASP A 64 10.79 -21.98 -4.93
N GLU A 65 11.29 -22.09 -6.14
CA GLU A 65 10.46 -22.05 -7.33
C GLU A 65 9.49 -23.24 -7.34
N PHE A 66 8.23 -22.99 -7.65
CA PHE A 66 7.17 -24.01 -7.61
C PHE A 66 7.48 -25.23 -8.48
N ASP A 67 8.13 -25.03 -9.63
CA ASP A 67 8.49 -26.10 -10.54
C ASP A 67 9.56 -27.05 -9.94
N ARG A 68 10.32 -26.60 -8.91
CA ARG A 68 11.29 -27.42 -8.19
C ARG A 68 10.70 -28.05 -6.94
N HIS A 69 10.02 -27.25 -6.11
CA HIS A 69 9.43 -27.70 -4.85
C HIS A 69 8.04 -27.10 -4.66
N ARG A 70 7.00 -27.83 -5.01
CA ARG A 70 5.62 -27.37 -4.95
C ARG A 70 5.24 -26.78 -3.58
N THR A 71 5.49 -27.53 -2.51
CA THR A 71 5.13 -27.09 -1.14
C THR A 71 5.86 -25.82 -0.68
N LEU A 72 7.07 -25.57 -1.18
CA LEU A 72 7.84 -24.37 -0.87
C LEU A 72 7.59 -23.23 -1.87
N GLY A 73 6.93 -23.55 -2.98
CA GLY A 73 6.65 -22.61 -4.05
C GLY A 73 5.20 -22.18 -4.16
N GLU A 74 4.30 -22.66 -3.31
CA GLU A 74 2.90 -22.25 -3.27
C GLU A 74 2.63 -21.29 -2.11
N LEU A 75 1.77 -20.30 -2.33
CA LEU A 75 1.43 -19.31 -1.31
C LEU A 75 -0.01 -18.83 -1.43
N ILE A 76 -0.51 -18.32 -0.30
CA ILE A 76 -1.75 -17.56 -0.26
C ILE A 76 -1.52 -16.19 0.38
N LEU A 77 -2.22 -15.19 -0.18
CA LEU A 77 -2.27 -13.84 0.37
C LEU A 77 -3.56 -13.70 1.18
N ILE A 78 -3.42 -13.29 2.43
CA ILE A 78 -4.52 -13.10 3.37
C ILE A 78 -4.57 -11.61 3.72
N ASP A 79 -5.71 -10.98 3.50
CA ASP A 79 -5.92 -9.59 3.85
C ASP A 79 -5.78 -9.39 5.37
N ARG A 80 -5.02 -8.38 5.77
CA ARG A 80 -4.67 -8.14 7.19
C ARG A 80 -5.82 -7.54 8.01
N VAL A 81 -6.82 -6.99 7.35
CA VAL A 81 -7.97 -6.35 7.99
C VAL A 81 -9.14 -7.33 8.08
N THR A 82 -9.46 -7.96 6.96
CA THR A 82 -10.61 -8.87 6.87
C THR A 82 -10.29 -10.31 7.25
N ASN A 83 -9.01 -10.68 7.28
CA ASN A 83 -8.51 -12.05 7.41
C ASN A 83 -9.04 -13.01 6.32
N MET A 84 -9.53 -12.48 5.23
CA MET A 84 -9.98 -13.26 4.08
C MET A 84 -8.83 -13.57 3.13
N THR A 85 -8.89 -14.72 2.47
CA THR A 85 -7.96 -15.03 1.38
C THR A 85 -8.22 -14.12 0.20
N SER A 86 -7.24 -13.28 -0.14
CA SER A 86 -7.31 -12.35 -1.26
C SER A 86 -6.80 -12.95 -2.55
N ALA A 87 -5.73 -13.74 -2.48
CA ALA A 87 -5.15 -14.38 -3.67
C ALA A 87 -4.45 -15.68 -3.30
N CYS A 88 -4.22 -16.51 -4.30
CA CYS A 88 -3.30 -17.64 -4.26
C CYS A 88 -2.31 -17.51 -5.41
N GLY A 89 -1.11 -18.04 -5.25
CA GLY A 89 -0.09 -17.94 -6.27
C GLY A 89 1.01 -18.97 -6.12
N VAL A 90 1.88 -18.96 -7.13
CA VAL A 90 3.07 -19.81 -7.16
C VAL A 90 4.31 -18.95 -7.38
N VAL A 91 5.39 -19.33 -6.73
CA VAL A 91 6.70 -18.68 -6.87
C VAL A 91 7.33 -19.10 -8.19
N ARG A 92 7.57 -18.15 -9.06
CA ARG A 92 8.23 -18.37 -10.36
C ARG A 92 9.72 -18.11 -10.30
N LYS A 93 10.12 -17.15 -9.44
CA LYS A 93 11.52 -16.76 -9.27
C LYS A 93 11.74 -16.19 -7.89
N THR A 94 12.88 -16.51 -7.32
CA THR A 94 13.32 -15.92 -6.05
C THR A 94 14.42 -14.89 -6.30
N PHE A 95 14.39 -13.83 -5.51
CA PHE A 95 15.44 -12.80 -5.49
C PHE A 95 15.93 -12.69 -4.05
N VAL A 96 17.23 -12.63 -3.88
CA VAL A 96 17.79 -12.25 -2.59
C VAL A 96 17.65 -10.73 -2.48
N SER A 97 16.87 -10.25 -1.53
CA SER A 97 16.84 -8.82 -1.24
C SER A 97 18.24 -8.38 -0.84
N GLN A 98 18.69 -7.24 -1.38
CA GLN A 98 19.92 -6.62 -0.90
C GLN A 98 19.82 -6.42 0.61
N ASP A 99 20.95 -6.66 1.28
CA ASP A 99 21.02 -6.69 2.73
C ASP A 99 20.47 -5.39 3.34
N ARG A 100 19.32 -5.47 4.02
CA ARG A 100 18.69 -4.32 4.70
C ARG A 100 19.54 -3.76 5.83
N SER A 101 20.64 -4.45 6.20
CA SER A 101 21.62 -3.94 7.17
C SER A 101 22.34 -2.68 6.69
N GLN A 102 22.20 -2.31 5.41
CA GLN A 102 22.75 -1.09 4.83
C GLN A 102 21.75 0.09 4.79
N ILE A 103 20.55 -0.05 5.37
CA ILE A 103 19.69 1.12 5.56
C ILE A 103 20.42 2.03 6.55
N GLY A 104 20.94 3.15 6.05
CA GLY A 104 21.55 4.19 6.86
C GLY A 104 20.51 4.88 7.76
N LYS A 105 20.50 6.19 7.82
CA LYS A 105 19.47 6.92 8.54
C LYS A 105 18.09 6.67 7.91
N VAL A 106 17.10 6.32 8.75
CA VAL A 106 15.72 6.15 8.29
C VAL A 106 15.13 7.53 8.04
N ASP A 107 15.03 7.91 6.77
CA ASP A 107 14.45 9.15 6.28
C ASP A 107 13.04 8.96 5.68
N GLU A 108 12.51 10.04 5.09
CA GLU A 108 11.19 10.04 4.43
C GLU A 108 11.15 9.03 3.28
N GLN A 109 12.20 8.95 2.47
CA GLN A 109 12.25 8.06 1.30
C GLN A 109 12.24 6.59 1.71
N VAL A 110 13.00 6.23 2.74
CA VAL A 110 13.01 4.87 3.31
C VAL A 110 11.64 4.51 3.86
N ARG A 111 10.99 5.42 4.61
CA ARG A 111 9.64 5.17 5.15
C ARG A 111 8.59 5.05 4.06
N ALA A 112 8.67 5.90 3.04
CA ALA A 112 7.79 5.88 1.88
C ALA A 112 7.93 4.57 1.08
N GLY A 113 9.17 4.16 0.81
CA GLY A 113 9.48 2.91 0.11
C GLY A 113 8.95 1.68 0.85
N LEU A 114 9.07 1.64 2.19
CA LEU A 114 8.53 0.56 3.01
C LEU A 114 6.99 0.50 3.00
N LYS A 115 6.32 1.62 2.71
CA LYS A 115 4.86 1.70 2.60
C LYS A 115 4.35 1.55 1.16
N GLY A 116 5.25 1.50 0.18
CA GLY A 116 4.89 1.40 -1.23
C GLY A 116 4.06 2.60 -1.71
N GLN A 117 4.37 3.81 -1.24
CA GLN A 117 3.63 5.03 -1.58
C GLN A 117 4.55 6.25 -1.61
N THR A 118 4.09 7.31 -2.29
CA THR A 118 4.73 8.62 -2.25
C THR A 118 4.01 9.50 -1.24
N PRO A 119 4.69 10.07 -0.23
CA PRO A 119 4.08 10.98 0.72
C PRO A 119 3.66 12.27 0.03
N VAL A 120 2.40 12.62 0.18
CA VAL A 120 1.83 13.86 -0.36
C VAL A 120 0.91 14.50 0.66
N VAL A 121 0.68 15.79 0.51
CA VAL A 121 -0.35 16.53 1.23
C VAL A 121 -1.45 16.87 0.23
N VAL A 122 -2.68 16.50 0.57
CA VAL A 122 -3.88 16.82 -0.23
C VAL A 122 -4.76 17.70 0.63
N GLU A 123 -5.02 18.93 0.17
CA GLU A 123 -5.85 19.89 0.89
C GLU A 123 -7.33 19.73 0.53
N PHE A 124 -8.17 19.77 1.54
CA PHE A 124 -9.63 19.77 1.44
C PHE A 124 -10.18 21.08 2.05
N PRO A 125 -10.31 22.14 1.24
CA PRO A 125 -10.89 23.40 1.71
C PRO A 125 -12.41 23.23 1.84
N ILE A 126 -12.89 23.06 3.09
CA ILE A 126 -14.31 22.89 3.40
C ILE A 126 -15.12 24.12 2.99
N GLY A 127 -16.30 23.86 2.42
CA GLY A 127 -17.22 24.92 1.94
C GLY A 127 -16.92 25.41 0.52
N LYS A 128 -15.79 25.05 -0.08
CA LYS A 128 -15.50 25.36 -1.49
C LYS A 128 -15.93 24.20 -2.41
N GLU A 129 -16.57 24.52 -3.50
CA GLU A 129 -16.93 23.56 -4.57
C GLU A 129 -17.65 22.28 -4.07
N GLY A 130 -18.38 22.38 -2.93
CA GLY A 130 -19.09 21.25 -2.37
C GLY A 130 -18.21 20.28 -1.59
N ILE A 131 -16.95 20.62 -1.29
CA ILE A 131 -16.08 19.81 -0.45
C ILE A 131 -16.59 19.86 1.00
N THR A 132 -16.84 18.67 1.56
CA THR A 132 -17.31 18.48 2.91
C THR A 132 -16.35 17.61 3.70
N LEU A 133 -16.43 17.62 5.02
CA LEU A 133 -15.65 16.73 5.87
C LEU A 133 -15.95 15.27 5.54
N ASP A 134 -17.23 14.92 5.36
CA ASP A 134 -17.66 13.56 4.97
C ASP A 134 -17.01 13.10 3.67
N PHE A 135 -16.84 14.00 2.69
CA PHE A 135 -16.13 13.69 1.45
C PHE A 135 -14.66 13.36 1.71
N ALA A 136 -13.98 14.12 2.56
CA ALA A 136 -12.57 13.85 2.93
C ALA A 136 -12.43 12.51 3.67
N GLU A 137 -13.35 12.19 4.58
CA GLU A 137 -13.41 10.90 5.28
C GLU A 137 -13.65 9.73 4.32
N GLN A 138 -14.52 9.90 3.33
CA GLN A 138 -14.73 8.87 2.30
C GLN A 138 -13.49 8.64 1.44
N VAL A 139 -12.75 9.69 1.09
CA VAL A 139 -11.47 9.58 0.39
C VAL A 139 -10.45 8.84 1.24
N GLU A 140 -10.32 9.17 2.53
CA GLU A 140 -9.44 8.44 3.45
C GLU A 140 -9.78 6.95 3.51
N LYS A 141 -11.06 6.64 3.71
CA LYS A 141 -11.55 5.26 3.73
C LYS A 141 -11.21 4.52 2.44
N GLY A 142 -11.43 5.15 1.28
CA GLY A 142 -11.10 4.58 -0.02
C GLY A 142 -9.61 4.27 -0.17
N LEU A 143 -8.75 5.21 0.20
CA LEU A 143 -7.29 5.03 0.16
C LEU A 143 -6.82 3.94 1.14
N THR A 144 -7.41 3.89 2.34
CA THR A 144 -7.09 2.87 3.36
C THR A 144 -7.46 1.47 2.86
N VAL A 145 -8.63 1.31 2.23
CA VAL A 145 -9.04 0.04 1.60
C VAL A 145 -8.07 -0.39 0.49
N LEU A 146 -7.51 0.57 -0.24
CA LEU A 146 -6.46 0.33 -1.24
C LEU A 146 -5.08 0.05 -0.62
N GLY A 147 -4.99 -0.08 0.69
CA GLY A 147 -3.74 -0.38 1.41
C GLY A 147 -2.81 0.83 1.56
N LYS A 148 -3.30 2.05 1.34
CA LYS A 148 -2.49 3.25 1.55
C LYS A 148 -2.50 3.66 3.02
N HIS A 149 -1.38 4.21 3.48
CA HIS A 149 -1.22 4.73 4.83
C HIS A 149 -1.55 6.22 4.82
N THR A 150 -2.74 6.56 5.22
CA THR A 150 -3.28 7.93 5.25
C THR A 150 -3.37 8.48 6.66
N TYR A 151 -3.50 9.79 6.77
CA TYR A 151 -3.87 10.48 7.99
C TYR A 151 -4.75 11.68 7.64
N LEU A 152 -6.02 11.63 8.06
CA LEU A 152 -6.93 12.76 7.97
C LEU A 152 -6.61 13.72 9.12
N TYR A 153 -6.17 14.92 8.78
CA TYR A 153 -5.79 15.94 9.73
C TYR A 153 -6.66 17.17 9.58
N HIS A 154 -7.40 17.48 10.64
CA HIS A 154 -8.27 18.66 10.74
C HIS A 154 -7.75 19.55 11.88
N PRO A 155 -6.88 20.55 11.59
CA PRO A 155 -6.30 21.41 12.61
C PRO A 155 -7.36 22.35 13.22
N ALA A 156 -7.19 22.71 14.48
CA ALA A 156 -7.99 23.76 15.09
C ALA A 156 -7.67 25.13 14.46
N ALA A 157 -8.64 26.04 14.41
CA ALA A 157 -8.53 27.33 13.71
C ALA A 157 -7.31 28.21 14.10
N SER A 158 -6.79 28.03 15.32
CA SER A 158 -5.61 28.76 15.84
C SER A 158 -4.32 27.93 15.86
N GLU A 159 -4.35 26.71 15.29
CA GLU A 159 -3.21 25.79 15.33
C GLU A 159 -2.21 26.09 14.22
N ASN A 160 -0.93 26.13 14.55
CA ASN A 160 0.13 26.11 13.54
C ASN A 160 0.32 24.66 13.08
N TYR A 161 -0.37 24.28 12.00
CA TYR A 161 -0.41 22.92 11.50
C TYR A 161 0.76 22.54 10.58
N ALA A 162 1.52 23.52 10.08
CA ALA A 162 2.58 23.26 9.09
C ALA A 162 3.66 22.29 9.59
N GLU A 163 4.05 22.41 10.87
CA GLU A 163 5.04 21.51 11.47
C GLU A 163 4.49 20.09 11.61
N THR A 164 3.25 19.95 12.06
CA THR A 164 2.56 18.65 12.17
C THR A 164 2.46 17.96 10.80
N VAL A 165 2.03 18.70 9.78
CA VAL A 165 1.93 18.20 8.40
C VAL A 165 3.29 17.74 7.88
N ARG A 166 4.36 18.51 8.12
CA ARG A 166 5.72 18.12 7.75
C ARG A 166 6.16 16.82 8.44
N HIS A 167 5.86 16.67 9.73
CA HIS A 167 6.19 15.43 10.46
C HIS A 167 5.41 14.23 9.94
N LEU A 168 4.12 14.37 9.66
CA LEU A 168 3.28 13.30 9.10
C LEU A 168 3.77 12.88 7.70
N LYS A 169 4.11 13.86 6.85
CA LYS A 169 4.70 13.60 5.54
C LYS A 169 6.06 12.90 5.67
N ALA A 170 6.93 13.39 6.56
CA ALA A 170 8.23 12.76 6.84
C ALA A 170 8.11 11.34 7.43
N ALA A 171 6.98 11.01 8.04
CA ALA A 171 6.63 9.64 8.44
C ALA A 171 6.23 8.75 7.26
N GLY A 172 6.17 9.28 6.03
CA GLY A 172 5.83 8.56 4.81
C GLY A 172 4.32 8.38 4.62
N LEU A 173 3.49 9.28 5.18
CA LEU A 173 2.04 9.22 5.09
C LEU A 173 1.51 10.08 3.94
N ILE A 174 0.34 9.71 3.43
CA ILE A 174 -0.51 10.60 2.62
C ILE A 174 -1.36 11.40 3.62
N VAL A 175 -1.14 12.70 3.70
CA VAL A 175 -1.83 13.58 4.62
C VAL A 175 -3.02 14.21 3.90
N LEU A 176 -4.22 13.99 4.42
CA LEU A 176 -5.46 14.60 3.96
C LEU A 176 -5.75 15.77 4.91
N LEU A 177 -5.36 16.98 4.49
CA LEU A 177 -5.43 18.18 5.30
C LEU A 177 -6.78 18.87 5.09
N VAL A 178 -7.62 18.88 6.11
CA VAL A 178 -8.92 19.54 6.10
C VAL A 178 -8.76 20.99 6.60
N LEU A 179 -9.15 21.96 5.79
CA LEU A 179 -9.03 23.38 6.08
C LEU A 179 -10.43 24.02 6.11
N ASP A 180 -10.81 24.55 7.25
CA ASP A 180 -12.01 25.39 7.39
C ASP A 180 -11.76 26.80 6.86
N GLU A 181 -12.84 27.55 6.59
CA GLU A 181 -12.75 28.94 6.12
C GLU A 181 -11.92 29.86 7.03
N ASN A 182 -11.87 29.55 8.33
CA ASN A 182 -11.16 30.30 9.34
C ASN A 182 -9.73 29.79 9.61
N THR A 183 -9.32 28.73 8.95
CA THR A 183 -7.95 28.21 9.10
C THR A 183 -7.00 29.09 8.31
N ALA A 184 -6.04 29.72 9.00
CA ALA A 184 -5.03 30.54 8.34
C ALA A 184 -4.23 29.70 7.34
N LYS A 185 -4.19 30.13 6.09
CA LYS A 185 -3.35 29.46 5.08
C LYS A 185 -1.88 29.66 5.42
N ASP A 186 -1.16 28.58 5.55
CA ASP A 186 0.30 28.63 5.61
C ASP A 186 0.85 28.48 4.18
N GLU A 187 1.45 29.54 3.64
CA GLU A 187 1.99 29.59 2.28
C GLU A 187 3.27 28.74 2.11
N THR A 188 3.72 28.04 3.17
CA THR A 188 4.97 27.26 3.20
C THR A 188 4.80 25.75 3.05
N LEU A 189 3.60 25.27 2.75
CA LEU A 189 3.30 23.84 2.54
C LEU A 189 3.31 23.44 1.07
#